data_f1381e89c3e1138323b501e9d5853946
#
_entry.id   f1381e89c3e1138323b501e9d5853946
#
_cell.length_a   1.000
_cell.length_b   1.000
_cell.length_c   1.000
_cell.angle_alpha   90.00
_cell.angle_beta   90.00
_cell.angle_gamma   90.00
#
_symmetry.space_group_name_H-M   'P 1'
#
loop_
_entity.id
_entity.type
_entity.pdbx_description
1 polymer ?
#
loop_
_entity_poly.entity_id
_entity_poly.type
_entity_poly.pdbx_seq_one_letter_code
_entity_poly.pdbx_strand_id
1 'polypeptide(L)' 'MKLLMVCLGNICRSPLAHGIMEHLIKKEGLHWEVDSAGTGNWHVGLPPDRRSIAVAKQQGIDIAKQVCRQFQQND' A
#
# COMPACT_ATOMS: atom_id res chain seq x y z
N MET A 1 -7.39 10.88 -10.78
CA MET A 1 -8.07 9.69 -10.20
C MET A 1 -7.41 9.33 -8.89
N LYS A 2 -8.20 8.91 -7.94
CA LYS A 2 -7.70 8.47 -6.63
C LYS A 2 -8.08 7.00 -6.42
N LEU A 3 -7.10 6.18 -6.08
CA LEU A 3 -7.28 4.74 -5.85
C LEU A 3 -6.99 4.40 -4.40
N LEU A 4 -7.81 3.54 -3.81
CA LEU A 4 -7.60 3.06 -2.45
C LEU A 4 -7.54 1.54 -2.46
N MET A 5 -6.40 0.99 -2.03
CA MET A 5 -6.18 -0.45 -1.90
C MET A 5 -6.54 -0.89 -0.48
N VAL A 6 -7.48 -1.81 -0.34
CA VAL A 6 -8.00 -2.21 0.97
C VAL A 6 -7.82 -3.70 1.19
N CYS A 7 -7.34 -4.07 2.36
CA CYS A 7 -7.30 -5.47 2.82
C CYS A 7 -7.58 -5.50 4.32
N LEU A 8 -7.57 -6.69 4.92
CA LEU A 8 -7.94 -6.81 6.33
C LEU A 8 -6.98 -6.06 7.25
N GLY A 9 -5.68 -6.28 7.11
CA GLY A 9 -4.68 -5.73 8.03
C GLY A 9 -3.82 -4.60 7.48
N ASN A 10 -3.90 -4.30 6.19
CA ASN A 10 -3.05 -3.30 5.52
C ASN A 10 -1.55 -3.61 5.68
N ILE A 11 -1.17 -4.88 5.75
CA ILE A 11 0.23 -5.26 5.94
C ILE A 11 0.83 -6.09 4.81
N CYS A 12 0.03 -6.73 3.95
CA CYS A 12 0.58 -7.53 2.85
C CYS A 12 -0.02 -7.20 1.50
N ARG A 13 -1.29 -7.47 1.26
CA ARG A 13 -1.88 -7.30 -0.07
C ARG A 13 -2.05 -5.83 -0.47
N SER A 14 -2.66 -5.02 0.39
CA SER A 14 -2.91 -3.63 0.04
C SER A 14 -1.62 -2.80 -0.04
N PRO A 15 -0.60 -2.99 0.83
CA PRO A 15 0.67 -2.32 0.64
C PRO A 15 1.38 -2.71 -0.66
N LEU A 16 1.33 -3.99 -1.04
CA LEU A 16 1.91 -4.43 -2.32
C LEU A 16 1.20 -3.78 -3.50
N ALA A 17 -0.13 -3.81 -3.50
CA ALA A 17 -0.92 -3.20 -4.56
C ALA A 17 -0.67 -1.70 -4.63
N HIS A 18 -0.58 -1.03 -3.48
CA HIS A 18 -0.26 0.38 -3.38
C HIS A 18 1.10 0.67 -4.03
N GLY A 19 2.14 -0.09 -3.67
CA GLY A 19 3.49 0.10 -4.20
C GLY A 19 3.55 -0.14 -5.70
N ILE A 20 2.90 -1.20 -6.17
CA ILE A 20 2.86 -1.52 -7.60
C ILE A 20 2.15 -0.40 -8.38
N MET A 21 1.02 0.08 -7.90
CA MET A 21 0.28 1.16 -8.56
C MET A 21 1.06 2.45 -8.58
N GLU A 22 1.74 2.81 -7.48
CA GLU A 22 2.60 3.99 -7.46
C GLU A 22 3.70 3.90 -8.51
N HIS A 23 4.32 2.73 -8.63
CA HIS A 23 5.37 2.49 -9.60
C HIS A 23 4.84 2.67 -11.03
N LEU A 24 3.67 2.09 -11.33
CA LEU A 24 3.05 2.21 -12.66
C LEU A 24 2.63 3.65 -12.97
N ILE A 25 2.08 4.35 -11.99
CA ILE A 25 1.67 5.74 -12.15
C ILE A 25 2.86 6.61 -12.53
N LYS A 26 3.98 6.44 -11.87
CA LYS A 26 5.21 7.17 -12.17
C LYS A 26 5.74 6.80 -13.54
N LYS A 27 5.74 5.51 -13.87
CA LYS A 27 6.27 5.02 -15.15
C LYS A 27 5.46 5.55 -16.33
N GLU A 28 4.13 5.63 -16.18
CA GLU A 28 3.24 6.09 -17.25
C GLU A 28 3.02 7.60 -17.23
N GLY A 29 3.59 8.32 -16.25
CA GLY A 29 3.44 9.78 -16.17
C GLY A 29 2.03 10.23 -15.82
N LEU A 30 1.27 9.40 -15.09
CA LEU A 30 -0.10 9.72 -14.71
C LEU A 30 -0.12 10.58 -13.45
N HIS A 31 -1.16 11.41 -13.32
CA HIS A 31 -1.37 12.26 -12.12
C HIS A 31 -2.39 11.67 -11.18
N TRP A 32 -2.39 10.35 -11.03
CA TRP A 32 -3.30 9.64 -10.14
C TRP A 32 -2.70 9.55 -8.74
N GLU A 33 -3.58 9.53 -7.73
CA GLU A 33 -3.19 9.29 -6.35
C GLU A 33 -3.56 7.86 -5.97
N VAL A 34 -2.72 7.22 -5.16
CA VAL A 34 -2.98 5.88 -4.64
C VAL A 34 -2.65 5.85 -3.15
N ASP A 35 -3.46 5.13 -2.38
CA ASP A 35 -3.27 4.95 -0.96
C ASP A 35 -3.72 3.54 -0.59
N SER A 36 -3.50 3.13 0.65
CA SER A 36 -3.93 1.82 1.13
C SER A 36 -4.43 1.91 2.56
N ALA A 37 -5.34 1.00 2.93
CA ALA A 37 -5.91 0.96 4.27
C ALA A 37 -6.37 -0.46 4.59
N GLY A 38 -6.53 -0.78 5.87
CA GLY A 38 -7.07 -2.04 6.33
C GLY A 38 -8.43 -1.87 6.97
N THR A 39 -9.27 -2.90 6.89
CA THR A 39 -10.56 -2.89 7.57
C THR A 39 -10.44 -3.16 9.06
N GLY A 40 -9.34 -3.83 9.49
CA GLY A 40 -9.03 -4.04 10.91
C GLY A 40 -8.05 -3.00 11.43
N ASN A 41 -7.81 -3.02 12.74
CA ASN A 41 -6.93 -2.04 13.38
C ASN A 41 -5.73 -2.69 14.08
N TRP A 42 -5.48 -3.97 13.84
CA TRP A 42 -4.42 -4.71 14.57
C TRP A 42 -3.01 -4.19 14.27
N HIS A 43 -2.79 -3.66 13.09
CA HIS A 43 -1.45 -3.29 12.62
C HIS A 43 -1.31 -1.79 12.36
N VAL A 44 -2.23 -0.98 12.86
CA VAL A 44 -2.19 0.48 12.65
C VAL A 44 -0.87 1.03 13.21
N GLY A 45 -0.18 1.83 12.40
CA GLY A 45 1.11 2.42 12.76
C GLY A 45 2.32 1.56 12.46
N LEU A 46 2.11 0.31 12.03
CA LEU A 46 3.21 -0.60 11.72
C LEU A 46 3.57 -0.56 10.24
N PRO A 47 4.80 -0.94 9.87
CA PRO A 47 5.17 -1.10 8.45
C PRO A 47 4.47 -2.34 7.86
N PRO A 48 4.48 -2.51 6.54
CA PRO A 48 3.95 -3.72 5.91
C PRO A 48 4.68 -4.97 6.38
N ASP A 49 4.05 -6.13 6.14
CA ASP A 49 4.65 -7.43 6.46
C ASP A 49 6.02 -7.56 5.78
N ARG A 50 6.97 -8.12 6.52
CA ARG A 50 8.35 -8.31 6.05
C ARG A 50 8.42 -9.04 4.72
N ARG A 51 7.58 -10.08 4.52
CA ARG A 51 7.56 -10.85 3.28
C ARG A 51 7.11 -9.98 2.11
N SER A 52 6.11 -9.13 2.33
CA SER A 52 5.61 -8.23 1.30
C SER A 52 6.68 -7.21 0.91
N ILE A 53 7.41 -6.68 1.88
CA ILE A 53 8.52 -5.77 1.64
C ILE A 53 9.57 -6.46 0.78
N ALA A 54 9.92 -7.72 1.11
CA ALA A 54 10.94 -8.48 0.37
C ALA A 54 10.50 -8.75 -1.06
N VAL A 55 9.24 -9.16 -1.26
CA VAL A 55 8.70 -9.42 -2.60
C VAL A 55 8.72 -8.15 -3.44
N ALA A 56 8.27 -7.03 -2.88
CA ALA A 56 8.28 -5.76 -3.60
C ALA A 56 9.69 -5.34 -3.97
N LYS A 57 10.65 -5.51 -3.07
CA LYS A 57 12.05 -5.16 -3.30
C LYS A 57 12.65 -5.95 -4.46
N GLN A 58 12.28 -7.22 -4.61
CA GLN A 58 12.73 -8.05 -5.74
C GLN A 58 12.29 -7.46 -7.08
N GLN A 59 11.20 -6.71 -7.09
CA GLN A 59 10.68 -6.05 -8.28
C GLN A 59 11.12 -4.58 -8.38
N GLY A 60 12.06 -4.16 -7.53
CA GLY A 60 12.53 -2.78 -7.52
C GLY A 60 11.56 -1.79 -6.89
N ILE A 61 10.63 -2.27 -6.08
CA ILE A 61 9.60 -1.45 -5.45
C ILE A 61 9.84 -1.41 -3.94
N ASP A 62 9.94 -0.22 -3.36
CA ASP A 62 10.14 -0.03 -1.93
C ASP A 62 8.83 0.34 -1.26
N ILE A 63 8.29 -0.56 -0.42
CA ILE A 63 7.10 -0.31 0.38
C ILE A 63 7.41 -0.25 1.88
N ALA A 64 8.67 -0.29 2.27
CA ALA A 64 9.06 -0.34 3.67
C ALA A 64 8.67 0.92 4.44
N LYS A 65 8.50 2.05 3.75
CA LYS A 65 8.12 3.32 4.36
C LYS A 65 6.62 3.50 4.52
N GLN A 66 5.81 2.60 3.97
CA GLN A 66 4.37 2.66 4.15
C GLN A 66 4.03 2.36 5.62
N VAL A 67 2.93 2.97 6.10
CA VAL A 67 2.45 2.78 7.46
C VAL A 67 1.02 2.26 7.39
N CYS A 68 0.75 1.19 8.13
CA CYS A 68 -0.59 0.61 8.17
C CYS A 68 -1.58 1.60 8.79
N ARG A 69 -2.74 1.75 8.18
CA ARG A 69 -3.81 2.57 8.69
C ARG A 69 -5.15 1.87 8.52
N GLN A 70 -6.12 2.25 9.33
CA GLN A 70 -7.46 1.71 9.24
C GLN A 70 -8.28 2.49 8.22
N PHE A 71 -9.12 1.78 7.48
CA PHE A 71 -10.08 2.38 6.55
C PHE A 71 -11.02 3.32 7.32
N GLN A 72 -11.21 4.51 6.78
CA GLN A 72 -12.10 5.52 7.36
C GLN A 72 -13.32 5.71 6.48
N GLN A 73 -14.43 6.13 7.12
CA GLN A 73 -15.68 6.30 6.39
C GLN A 73 -15.57 7.31 5.26
N ASN A 74 -14.71 8.30 5.38
CA ASN A 74 -14.54 9.34 4.37
C ASN A 74 -13.45 9.00 3.33
N ASP A 75 -12.94 7.79 3.37
CA ASP A 75 -12.03 7.33 2.34
C ASP A 75 -12.81 7.07 1.05
#